data_4ec8d29930d9f810f2661190fcb3a1a4
#
_entry.id   4ec8d29930d9f810f2661190fcb3a1a4
#
_cell.length_a   1.000
_cell.length_b   1.000
_cell.length_c   1.000
_cell.angle_alpha   90.00
_cell.angle_beta   90.00
_cell.angle_gamma   90.00
#
_symmetry.space_group_name_H-M   'P 1'
#
loop_
_entity.id
_entity.type
_entity.pdbx_description
1 polymer ?
#
loop_
_entity_poly.entity_id
_entity_poly.type
_entity_poly.pdbx_seq_one_letter_code
_entity_poly.pdbx_strand_id
1 'polypeptide(L)'
;RSVVDAEDLPTLAAMQALAMKSGLYKYDLNTLKDLVQGKQIRLNMMVSDYTEGFGGSTKADNAELLFQLYYLMFEEPRFDRPQFDKYVERAKYMYENRRQTPQDLVQDSIRKLTTRIDDRNRDWGAAYFDKMNFERMKSLYRERFSNAKEFTFCIVGDIDRDEAARLTCE
;
A
#
# COMPACT_ATOMS: atom_id res chain seq x y z
N ARG A 1 8.30 -16.96 5.59
CA ARG A 1 9.19 -15.85 5.91
C ARG A 1 8.38 -14.58 5.77
N SER A 2 8.39 -13.70 6.75
CA SER A 2 7.61 -12.45 6.69
C SER A 2 8.18 -11.48 5.66
N VAL A 3 7.33 -10.61 5.13
CA VAL A 3 7.69 -9.63 4.09
C VAL A 3 8.78 -8.66 4.57
N VAL A 4 8.69 -8.17 5.81
CA VAL A 4 9.66 -7.25 6.41
C VAL A 4 9.98 -7.59 7.87
N ASP A 5 11.03 -7.01 8.42
CA ASP A 5 11.36 -7.12 9.83
C ASP A 5 10.37 -6.35 10.71
N ALA A 6 10.27 -6.71 12.00
CA ALA A 6 9.31 -6.12 12.92
C ALA A 6 9.49 -4.60 13.09
N GLU A 7 10.73 -4.13 13.01
CA GLU A 7 11.05 -2.70 13.15
C GLU A 7 10.54 -1.86 11.96
N ASP A 8 10.40 -2.46 10.80
CA ASP A 8 9.91 -1.80 9.58
C ASP A 8 8.37 -1.78 9.48
N LEU A 9 7.65 -2.52 10.33
CA LEU A 9 6.19 -2.59 10.29
C LEU A 9 5.49 -1.22 10.34
N PRO A 10 5.89 -0.27 11.19
CA PRO A 10 5.29 1.07 11.18
C PRO A 10 5.49 1.78 9.85
N THR A 11 6.69 1.69 9.27
CA THR A 11 7.02 2.28 7.98
C THR A 11 6.29 1.59 6.83
N LEU A 12 6.13 0.27 6.89
CA LEU A 12 5.34 -0.52 5.93
C LEU A 12 3.87 -0.09 5.92
N ALA A 13 3.28 0.15 7.10
CA ALA A 13 1.91 0.65 7.21
C ALA A 13 1.76 2.04 6.55
N ALA A 14 2.73 2.94 6.74
CA ALA A 14 2.75 4.23 6.07
C ALA A 14 2.91 4.08 4.55
N MET A 15 3.78 3.18 4.09
CA MET A 15 3.99 2.87 2.67
C MET A 15 2.70 2.42 2.01
N GLN A 16 2.00 1.44 2.58
CA GLN A 16 0.74 0.94 2.07
C GLN A 16 -0.34 2.02 2.01
N ALA A 17 -0.42 2.89 3.03
CA ALA A 17 -1.41 3.96 3.10
C ALA A 17 -1.16 5.09 2.10
N LEU A 18 0.11 5.33 1.71
CA LEU A 18 0.54 6.50 0.94
C LEU A 18 0.91 6.18 -0.51
N ALA A 19 1.24 4.92 -0.83
CA ALA A 19 1.67 4.53 -2.18
C ALA A 19 0.72 5.03 -3.28
N MET A 20 -0.60 4.99 -3.02
CA MET A 20 -1.63 5.45 -3.97
C MET A 20 -2.03 6.92 -3.78
N LYS A 21 -1.50 7.62 -2.78
CA LYS A 21 -1.88 9.01 -2.44
C LYS A 21 -0.86 10.04 -2.86
N SER A 22 0.33 9.61 -3.23
CA SER A 22 1.42 10.50 -3.66
C SER A 22 1.37 10.81 -5.17
N GLY A 23 0.48 10.14 -5.91
CA GLY A 23 0.49 10.18 -7.38
C GLY A 23 1.48 9.17 -7.97
N LEU A 24 1.75 9.27 -9.27
CA LEU A 24 2.68 8.40 -10.00
C LEU A 24 3.49 9.24 -11.00
N TYR A 25 4.78 8.94 -11.14
CA TYR A 25 5.68 9.64 -12.04
C TYR A 25 5.61 11.16 -11.82
N LYS A 26 5.39 11.96 -12.86
CA LYS A 26 5.22 13.41 -12.80
C LYS A 26 3.81 13.87 -12.39
N TYR A 27 2.85 12.95 -12.32
CA TYR A 27 1.46 13.26 -12.04
C TYR A 27 1.22 13.22 -10.52
N ASP A 28 0.76 14.32 -9.96
CA ASP A 28 0.25 14.33 -8.60
C ASP A 28 -1.10 13.59 -8.50
N LEU A 29 -1.61 13.42 -7.28
CA LEU A 29 -2.85 12.68 -7.06
C LEU A 29 -4.06 13.29 -7.80
N ASN A 30 -4.13 14.62 -7.90
CA ASN A 30 -5.27 15.29 -8.54
C ASN A 30 -5.21 15.09 -10.05
N THR A 31 -4.06 15.36 -10.65
CA THR A 31 -3.83 15.11 -12.08
C THR A 31 -4.06 13.64 -12.44
N LEU A 32 -3.62 12.71 -11.60
CA LEU A 32 -3.86 11.28 -11.82
C LEU A 32 -5.35 10.94 -11.75
N LYS A 33 -6.09 11.50 -10.81
CA LYS A 33 -7.55 11.34 -10.72
C LYS A 33 -8.26 11.86 -11.96
N ASP A 34 -7.85 13.02 -12.46
CA ASP A 34 -8.43 13.62 -13.67
C ASP A 34 -8.18 12.74 -14.90
N LEU A 35 -6.98 12.16 -15.02
CA LEU A 35 -6.63 11.22 -16.10
C LEU A 35 -7.46 9.95 -16.11
N VAL A 36 -7.84 9.44 -14.94
CA VAL A 36 -8.63 8.21 -14.81
C VAL A 36 -10.13 8.48 -14.62
N GLN A 37 -10.54 9.75 -14.56
CA GLN A 37 -11.94 10.13 -14.39
C GLN A 37 -12.81 9.56 -15.51
N GLY A 38 -13.92 8.94 -15.14
CA GLY A 38 -14.85 8.30 -16.10
C GLY A 38 -14.41 6.94 -16.62
N LYS A 39 -13.16 6.51 -16.41
CA LYS A 39 -12.61 5.25 -16.94
C LYS A 39 -12.84 4.04 -16.02
N GLN A 40 -13.45 4.24 -14.83
CA GLN A 40 -13.76 3.19 -13.86
C GLN A 40 -12.54 2.34 -13.46
N ILE A 41 -11.37 2.96 -13.42
CA ILE A 41 -10.14 2.30 -13.00
C ILE A 41 -10.05 2.32 -11.47
N ARG A 42 -9.79 1.18 -10.89
CA ARG A 42 -9.46 1.02 -9.47
C ARG A 42 -8.07 0.42 -9.35
N LEU A 43 -7.28 0.96 -8.46
CA LEU A 43 -5.94 0.49 -8.14
C LEU A 43 -5.81 0.41 -6.62
N ASN A 44 -5.15 -0.62 -6.15
CA ASN A 44 -4.80 -0.77 -4.74
C ASN A 44 -3.46 -1.49 -4.60
N MET A 45 -2.76 -1.18 -3.54
CA MET A 45 -1.58 -1.90 -3.08
C MET A 45 -1.97 -2.78 -1.90
N MET A 46 -1.51 -4.00 -1.88
CA MET A 46 -1.71 -4.95 -0.81
C MET A 46 -0.37 -5.38 -0.25
N VAL A 47 -0.23 -5.29 1.06
CA VAL A 47 0.90 -5.87 1.78
C VAL A 47 0.36 -6.54 3.03
N SER A 48 0.65 -7.82 3.16
CA SER A 48 0.33 -8.63 4.34
C SER A 48 1.61 -9.20 4.95
N ASP A 49 1.48 -10.03 5.96
CA ASP A 49 2.65 -10.65 6.59
C ASP A 49 3.47 -11.53 5.64
N TYR A 50 2.84 -12.10 4.62
CA TYR A 50 3.45 -13.11 3.74
C TYR A 50 3.32 -12.82 2.25
N THR A 51 2.47 -11.88 1.87
CA THR A 51 2.16 -11.59 0.47
C THR A 51 2.16 -10.08 0.23
N GLU A 52 2.58 -9.70 -0.95
CA GLU A 52 2.56 -8.32 -1.41
C GLU A 52 2.20 -8.28 -2.89
N GLY A 53 1.63 -7.19 -3.33
CA GLY A 53 1.25 -7.01 -4.73
C GLY A 53 0.38 -5.79 -4.97
N PHE A 54 -0.01 -5.66 -6.22
CA PHE A 54 -0.98 -4.69 -6.67
C PHE A 54 -2.25 -5.39 -7.12
N GLY A 55 -3.37 -4.78 -6.86
CA GLY A 55 -4.66 -5.20 -7.37
C GLY A 55 -5.34 -4.07 -8.11
N GLY A 56 -6.21 -4.41 -9.04
CA GLY A 56 -7.00 -3.40 -9.72
C GLY A 56 -8.11 -3.99 -10.56
N SER A 57 -8.97 -3.12 -11.02
CA SER A 57 -10.05 -3.48 -11.94
C SER A 57 -10.39 -2.32 -12.85
N THR A 58 -10.81 -2.66 -14.03
CA THR A 58 -11.30 -1.71 -15.05
C THR A 58 -12.26 -2.40 -16.01
N LYS A 59 -12.82 -1.65 -16.95
CA LYS A 59 -13.49 -2.21 -18.13
C LYS A 59 -12.46 -2.65 -19.17
N ALA A 60 -12.81 -3.61 -20.03
CA ALA A 60 -11.94 -4.12 -21.09
C ALA A 60 -11.32 -3.00 -21.94
N ASP A 61 -12.12 -1.99 -22.35
CA ASP A 61 -11.67 -0.84 -23.14
C ASP A 61 -10.57 0.01 -22.50
N ASN A 62 -10.36 -0.13 -21.19
CA ASN A 62 -9.33 0.62 -20.44
C ASN A 62 -8.24 -0.29 -19.87
N ALA A 63 -8.15 -1.54 -20.32
CA ALA A 63 -7.17 -2.50 -19.84
C ALA A 63 -5.73 -1.98 -20.04
N GLU A 64 -5.41 -1.47 -21.22
CA GLU A 64 -4.10 -0.90 -21.52
C GLU A 64 -3.70 0.21 -20.54
N LEU A 65 -4.62 1.14 -20.26
CA LEU A 65 -4.33 2.22 -19.29
C LEU A 65 -4.09 1.66 -17.87
N LEU A 66 -4.81 0.60 -17.47
CA LEU A 66 -4.59 -0.05 -16.19
C LEU A 66 -3.16 -0.63 -16.11
N PHE A 67 -2.69 -1.30 -17.17
CA PHE A 67 -1.33 -1.85 -17.23
C PHE A 67 -0.26 -0.76 -17.28
N GLN A 68 -0.49 0.33 -18.01
CA GLN A 68 0.39 1.51 -17.98
C GLN A 68 0.53 2.09 -16.57
N LEU A 69 -0.56 2.12 -15.79
CA LEU A 69 -0.50 2.55 -14.40
C LEU A 69 0.26 1.56 -13.52
N TYR A 70 0.13 0.25 -13.74
CA TYR A 70 0.96 -0.74 -13.05
C TYR A 70 2.44 -0.58 -13.40
N TYR A 71 2.77 -0.38 -14.66
CA TYR A 71 4.14 -0.10 -15.07
C TYR A 71 4.73 1.09 -14.28
N LEU A 72 4.00 2.20 -14.19
CA LEU A 72 4.44 3.36 -13.41
C LEU A 72 4.55 3.07 -11.90
N MET A 73 3.76 2.16 -11.35
CA MET A 73 3.87 1.75 -9.96
C MET A 73 5.17 0.96 -9.71
N PHE A 74 5.64 0.17 -10.67
CA PHE A 74 6.90 -0.54 -10.56
C PHE A 74 8.11 0.37 -10.80
N GLU A 75 8.09 1.14 -11.88
CA GLU A 75 9.27 1.86 -12.38
C GLU A 75 9.40 3.28 -11.79
N GLU A 76 8.30 4.00 -11.66
CA GLU A 76 8.27 5.43 -11.34
C GLU A 76 7.35 5.77 -10.16
N PRO A 77 7.51 5.11 -9.00
CA PRO A 77 6.71 5.43 -7.83
C PRO A 77 7.02 6.84 -7.35
N ARG A 78 5.98 7.57 -6.99
CA ARG A 78 6.12 8.92 -6.43
C ARG A 78 5.94 8.90 -4.92
N PHE A 79 6.82 9.61 -4.22
CA PHE A 79 6.77 9.80 -2.78
C PHE A 79 6.72 11.27 -2.44
N ASP A 80 5.72 11.66 -1.65
CA ASP A 80 5.49 13.05 -1.26
C ASP A 80 5.73 13.21 0.25
N ARG A 81 6.80 13.90 0.62
CA ARG A 81 7.20 14.11 2.01
C ARG A 81 6.13 14.85 2.82
N PRO A 82 5.53 15.96 2.34
CA PRO A 82 4.42 16.62 3.02
C PRO A 82 3.21 15.70 3.28
N GLN A 83 2.89 14.79 2.36
CA GLN A 83 1.81 13.83 2.57
C GLN A 83 2.16 12.79 3.65
N PHE A 84 3.42 12.37 3.68
CA PHE A 84 3.92 11.47 4.72
C PHE A 84 3.83 12.11 6.10
N ASP A 85 4.34 13.34 6.25
CA ASP A 85 4.35 14.04 7.53
C ASP A 85 2.92 14.28 8.05
N LYS A 86 1.99 14.68 7.18
CA LYS A 86 0.55 14.81 7.50
C LYS A 86 -0.09 13.48 7.90
N TYR A 87 0.30 12.39 7.24
CA TYR A 87 -0.21 11.06 7.58
C TYR A 87 0.22 10.64 8.99
N VAL A 88 1.51 10.79 9.31
CA VAL A 88 2.07 10.44 10.61
C VAL A 88 1.42 11.25 11.72
N GLU A 89 1.35 12.58 11.55
CA GLU A 89 0.74 13.50 12.51
C GLU A 89 -0.75 13.14 12.76
N ARG A 90 -1.51 12.97 11.68
CA ARG A 90 -2.93 12.62 11.77
C ARG A 90 -3.14 11.26 12.43
N ALA A 91 -2.35 10.26 12.07
CA ALA A 91 -2.48 8.91 12.62
C ALA A 91 -2.15 8.89 14.12
N LYS A 92 -1.11 9.60 14.53
CA LYS A 92 -0.74 9.79 15.94
C LYS A 92 -1.84 10.50 16.72
N TYR A 93 -2.35 11.61 16.19
CA TYR A 93 -3.46 12.36 16.79
C TYR A 93 -4.71 11.50 16.96
N MET A 94 -5.10 10.74 15.95
CA MET A 94 -6.26 9.85 16.02
C MET A 94 -6.06 8.74 17.06
N TYR A 95 -4.85 8.20 17.16
CA TYR A 95 -4.51 7.19 18.16
C TYR A 95 -4.62 7.75 19.59
N GLU A 96 -4.01 8.91 19.85
CA GLU A 96 -3.98 9.55 21.17
C GLU A 96 -5.38 10.00 21.64
N ASN A 97 -6.23 10.42 20.68
CA ASN A 97 -7.58 10.92 20.97
C ASN A 97 -8.68 9.87 20.76
N ARG A 98 -8.31 8.59 20.53
CA ARG A 98 -9.29 7.52 20.38
C ARG A 98 -10.09 7.33 21.67
N ARG A 99 -11.42 7.33 21.55
CA ARG A 99 -12.30 6.93 22.66
C ARG A 99 -12.24 5.40 22.75
N GLN A 100 -11.84 4.89 23.90
CA GLN A 100 -11.94 3.46 24.18
C GLN A 100 -13.34 3.16 24.71
N THR A 101 -14.11 2.39 23.98
CA THR A 101 -15.36 1.86 24.45
C THR A 101 -15.09 0.63 25.35
N PRO A 102 -16.05 0.23 26.22
CA PRO A 102 -15.94 -1.03 26.98
C PRO A 102 -15.68 -2.24 26.07
N GLN A 103 -16.28 -2.27 24.87
CA GLN A 103 -16.04 -3.30 23.86
C GLN A 103 -14.61 -3.31 23.36
N ASP A 104 -14.02 -2.14 23.10
CA ASP A 104 -12.61 -2.05 22.65
C ASP A 104 -11.66 -2.60 23.72
N LEU A 105 -11.92 -2.30 25.00
CA LEU A 105 -11.15 -2.82 26.13
C LEU A 105 -11.25 -4.36 26.24
N VAL A 106 -12.43 -4.92 26.04
CA VAL A 106 -12.64 -6.37 26.02
C VAL A 106 -11.89 -7.00 24.84
N GLN A 107 -12.01 -6.45 23.63
CA GLN A 107 -11.31 -6.96 22.45
C GLN A 107 -9.78 -6.87 22.60
N ASP A 108 -9.26 -5.77 23.15
CA ASP A 108 -7.84 -5.64 23.45
C ASP A 108 -7.36 -6.67 24.48
N SER A 109 -8.19 -6.95 25.48
CA SER A 109 -7.88 -7.98 26.50
C SER A 109 -7.87 -9.38 25.88
N ILE A 110 -8.87 -9.72 25.05
CA ILE A 110 -8.92 -10.99 24.33
C ILE A 110 -7.70 -11.13 23.43
N ARG A 111 -7.37 -10.10 22.66
CA ARG A 111 -6.19 -10.11 21.79
C ARG A 111 -4.90 -10.37 22.58
N LYS A 112 -4.70 -9.69 23.69
CA LYS A 112 -3.52 -9.89 24.56
C LYS A 112 -3.43 -11.31 25.12
N LEU A 113 -4.57 -11.95 25.38
CA LEU A 113 -4.61 -13.32 25.91
C LEU A 113 -4.45 -14.39 24.83
N THR A 114 -4.93 -14.13 23.62
CA THR A 114 -4.96 -15.12 22.53
C THR A 114 -3.81 -14.98 21.53
N THR A 115 -3.20 -13.80 21.45
CA THR A 115 -2.09 -13.55 20.53
C THR A 115 -0.77 -13.62 21.27
N ARG A 116 0.17 -14.40 20.73
CA ARG A 116 1.54 -14.42 21.27
C ARG A 116 2.14 -13.01 21.12
N ILE A 117 2.56 -12.44 22.23
CA ILE A 117 3.24 -11.14 22.24
C ILE A 117 4.67 -11.38 21.75
N ASP A 118 4.96 -10.92 20.57
CA ASP A 118 6.31 -10.83 19.98
C ASP A 118 6.54 -9.42 19.44
N ASP A 119 7.70 -9.17 18.85
CA ASP A 119 8.04 -7.85 18.32
C ASP A 119 7.10 -7.37 17.21
N ARG A 120 6.38 -8.28 16.55
CA ARG A 120 5.42 -7.95 15.48
C ARG A 120 4.03 -7.58 16.02
N ASN A 121 3.62 -8.20 17.13
CA ASN A 121 2.27 -8.09 17.68
C ASN A 121 2.20 -7.22 18.95
N ARG A 122 3.34 -6.67 19.41
CA ARG A 122 3.33 -5.84 20.60
C ARG A 122 2.62 -4.50 20.36
N ASP A 123 1.98 -4.01 21.41
CA ASP A 123 1.41 -2.66 21.40
C ASP A 123 2.53 -1.63 21.61
N TRP A 124 2.89 -0.95 20.53
CA TRP A 124 3.89 0.10 20.52
C TRP A 124 3.38 1.43 21.10
N GLY A 125 2.06 1.56 21.31
CA GLY A 125 1.45 2.82 21.68
C GLY A 125 1.69 3.93 20.64
N ALA A 126 1.76 5.18 21.10
CA ALA A 126 2.06 6.32 20.24
C ALA A 126 3.45 6.25 19.60
N ALA A 127 4.41 5.57 20.25
CA ALA A 127 5.76 5.35 19.72
C ALA A 127 5.79 4.58 18.37
N TYR A 128 4.69 3.87 18.02
CA TYR A 128 4.53 3.25 16.72
C TYR A 128 4.67 4.26 15.58
N PHE A 129 4.07 5.43 15.72
CA PHE A 129 4.07 6.47 14.70
C PHE A 129 5.42 7.20 14.62
N ASP A 130 6.12 7.34 15.75
CA ASP A 130 7.44 7.97 15.81
C ASP A 130 8.55 7.12 15.12
N LYS A 131 8.28 5.82 14.90
CA LYS A 131 9.17 4.92 14.16
C LYS A 131 8.97 4.94 12.65
N MET A 132 7.92 5.58 12.15
CA MET A 132 7.70 5.73 10.72
C MET A 132 8.80 6.59 10.10
N ASN A 133 9.45 6.09 9.07
CA ASN A 133 10.58 6.77 8.43
C ASN A 133 10.36 6.92 6.92
N PHE A 134 10.40 8.15 6.44
CA PHE A 134 10.15 8.46 5.02
C PHE A 134 11.20 7.87 4.07
N GLU A 135 12.48 7.98 4.39
CA GLU A 135 13.54 7.44 3.54
C GLU A 135 13.52 5.90 3.55
N ARG A 136 13.26 5.31 4.72
CA ARG A 136 13.07 3.86 4.81
C ARG A 136 11.84 3.38 4.04
N MET A 137 10.76 4.16 4.03
CA MET A 137 9.57 3.87 3.22
C MET A 137 9.91 3.79 1.72
N LYS A 138 10.73 4.72 1.22
CA LYS A 138 11.18 4.72 -0.17
C LYS A 138 12.07 3.52 -0.50
N SER A 139 13.01 3.20 0.41
CA SER A 139 13.88 2.04 0.20
C SER A 139 13.12 0.73 0.25
N LEU A 140 12.18 0.56 1.22
CA LEU A 140 11.31 -0.59 1.30
C LEU A 140 10.48 -0.79 0.03
N TYR A 141 9.90 0.29 -0.49
CA TYR A 141 9.16 0.20 -1.74
C TYR A 141 10.03 -0.31 -2.88
N ARG A 142 11.22 0.28 -3.04
CA ARG A 142 12.16 -0.14 -4.09
C ARG A 142 12.65 -1.57 -3.90
N GLU A 143 12.99 -1.95 -2.68
CA GLU A 143 13.42 -3.31 -2.34
C GLU A 143 12.36 -4.37 -2.69
N ARG A 144 11.06 -4.00 -2.58
CA ARG A 144 9.95 -4.94 -2.72
C ARG A 144 9.24 -4.90 -4.07
N PHE A 145 9.21 -3.73 -4.72
CA PHE A 145 8.40 -3.50 -5.91
C PHE A 145 9.19 -3.03 -7.14
N SER A 146 10.53 -3.04 -7.13
CA SER A 146 11.30 -2.59 -8.29
C SER A 146 11.46 -3.64 -9.40
N ASN A 147 11.06 -4.88 -9.17
CA ASN A 147 11.25 -5.96 -10.13
C ASN A 147 9.93 -6.69 -10.43
N ALA A 148 9.24 -6.27 -11.48
CA ALA A 148 7.98 -6.89 -11.91
C ALA A 148 8.10 -8.39 -12.22
N LYS A 149 9.31 -8.89 -12.56
CA LYS A 149 9.55 -10.31 -12.87
C LYS A 149 9.40 -11.23 -11.66
N GLU A 150 9.44 -10.69 -10.45
CA GLU A 150 9.23 -11.45 -9.21
C GLU A 150 7.75 -11.63 -8.86
N PHE A 151 6.86 -11.00 -9.63
CA PHE A 151 5.41 -11.05 -9.42
C PHE A 151 4.72 -12.03 -10.35
N THR A 152 3.65 -12.63 -9.85
CA THR A 152 2.72 -13.44 -10.65
C THR A 152 1.52 -12.60 -11.01
N PHE A 153 1.26 -12.45 -12.31
CA PHE A 153 0.08 -11.72 -12.82
C PHE A 153 -1.10 -12.70 -12.96
N CYS A 154 -2.20 -12.37 -12.31
CA CYS A 154 -3.46 -13.10 -12.42
C CYS A 154 -4.52 -12.16 -13.02
N ILE A 155 -4.95 -12.45 -14.24
CA ILE A 155 -5.89 -11.63 -15.00
C ILE A 155 -7.17 -12.42 -15.18
N VAL A 156 -8.30 -11.82 -14.79
CA VAL A 156 -9.63 -12.41 -14.92
C VAL A 156 -10.57 -11.38 -15.55
N GLY A 157 -11.19 -11.72 -16.65
CA GLY A 157 -12.13 -10.81 -17.32
C GLY A 157 -12.39 -11.15 -18.78
N ASP A 158 -13.10 -10.29 -19.45
CA ASP A 158 -13.37 -10.36 -20.89
C ASP A 158 -12.22 -9.69 -21.67
N ILE A 159 -11.10 -10.39 -21.73
CA ILE A 159 -9.89 -9.97 -22.44
C ILE A 159 -9.29 -11.18 -23.17
N ASP A 160 -8.86 -11.00 -24.40
CA ASP A 160 -8.18 -12.05 -25.16
C ASP A 160 -6.84 -12.42 -24.49
N ARG A 161 -6.48 -13.72 -24.58
CA ARG A 161 -5.27 -14.23 -23.96
C ARG A 161 -4.00 -13.60 -24.52
N ASP A 162 -3.94 -13.40 -25.84
CA ASP A 162 -2.76 -12.86 -26.51
C ASP A 162 -2.61 -11.38 -26.18
N GLU A 163 -3.73 -10.65 -26.08
CA GLU A 163 -3.74 -9.25 -25.64
C GLU A 163 -3.32 -9.11 -24.17
N ALA A 164 -3.81 -9.99 -23.27
CA ALA A 164 -3.37 -10.00 -21.86
C ALA A 164 -1.87 -10.28 -21.74
N ALA A 165 -1.34 -11.21 -22.56
CA ALA A 165 0.09 -11.52 -22.58
C ALA A 165 0.90 -10.32 -23.12
N ARG A 166 0.45 -9.65 -24.18
CA ARG A 166 1.08 -8.45 -24.72
C ARG A 166 1.19 -7.36 -23.66
N LEU A 167 0.09 -7.02 -23.00
CA LEU A 167 0.04 -5.98 -21.97
C LEU A 167 0.89 -6.28 -20.74
N THR A 168 1.20 -7.56 -20.49
CA THR A 168 2.03 -7.96 -19.35
C THR A 168 3.52 -7.97 -19.69
N CYS A 169 3.88 -8.12 -20.98
CA CYS A 169 5.26 -8.23 -21.44
C CYS A 169 5.86 -6.88 -21.90
N GLU A 170 5.03 -5.87 -22.17
CA GLU A 170 5.44 -4.49 -22.49
C GLU A 170 5.77 -3.69 -21.23
#